data_819a5562a7f85f8754bdf6086b651a59
#
_entry.id   819a5562a7f85f8754bdf6086b651a59
#
_cell.length_a   1.000
_cell.length_b   1.000
_cell.length_c   1.000
_cell.angle_alpha   90.00
_cell.angle_beta   90.00
_cell.angle_gamma   90.00
#
_symmetry.space_group_name_H-M   'P 1'
#
loop_
_entity.id
_entity.type
_entity.pdbx_description
1 polymer ?
#
loop_
_entity_poly.entity_id
_entity_poly.type
_entity_poly.pdbx_seq_one_letter_code
_entity_poly.pdbx_strand_id
1 'polypeptide(L)'
;ASYPGLFASYEQQRGFFKDSAKGREIWNDITKKSNSQLIMYNPVGPVMTFSSARELTGIEVMKGLKARRLLKSELPMWKALEANAVSLPTGEVYTSLQTGMIDTINSPPGSIEAYSWWEFLAYGQKPYQYFADAYIMANRDWMNSLPADLQELVLTVGAEVGQISTNTILGAGEETLKKFVSRGGVITELSGAEKAKFDKLMQDKVMPAMADMFDEDTLSEAQLYANN
;
A
#
# COMPACT_ATOMS: atom_id res chain seq x y z
N ALA A 1 3.79 6.10 -1.62
CA ALA A 1 2.71 7.02 -1.24
C ALA A 1 1.44 6.23 -1.00
N SER A 2 1.14 5.96 0.27
CA SER A 2 -0.04 5.20 0.68
C SER A 2 -1.24 6.16 0.82
N TYR A 3 -1.71 6.65 -0.32
CA TYR A 3 -2.88 7.52 -0.35
C TYR A 3 -4.07 6.71 -0.87
N PRO A 4 -5.07 6.41 -0.03
CA PRO A 4 -6.22 5.60 -0.43
C PRO A 4 -6.99 6.23 -1.60
N GLY A 5 -7.19 5.45 -2.67
CA GLY A 5 -7.98 5.87 -3.82
C GLY A 5 -7.33 6.87 -4.78
N LEU A 6 -6.06 7.24 -4.58
CA LEU A 6 -5.40 8.21 -5.47
C LEU A 6 -5.09 7.63 -6.85
N PHE A 7 -4.53 6.43 -6.89
CA PHE A 7 -4.17 5.75 -8.13
C PHE A 7 -5.07 4.52 -8.36
N ALA A 8 -5.48 4.30 -9.60
CA ALA A 8 -6.32 3.18 -9.98
C ALA A 8 -5.54 1.88 -10.18
N SER A 9 -4.23 1.98 -10.47
CA SER A 9 -3.36 0.82 -10.68
C SER A 9 -1.94 1.06 -10.16
N TYR A 10 -1.20 -0.03 -10.01
CA TYR A 10 0.22 0.02 -9.66
C TYR A 10 1.06 0.72 -10.75
N GLU A 11 0.74 0.45 -12.01
CA GLU A 11 1.39 1.08 -13.16
C GLU A 11 1.22 2.59 -13.15
N GLN A 12 0.01 3.06 -12.82
CA GLN A 12 -0.29 4.48 -12.72
C GLN A 12 0.50 5.14 -11.58
N GLN A 13 0.52 4.52 -10.39
CA GLN A 13 1.32 5.01 -9.27
C GLN A 13 2.81 5.07 -9.63
N ARG A 14 3.35 3.99 -10.20
CA ARG A 14 4.76 3.93 -10.62
C ARG A 14 5.09 4.95 -11.70
N GLY A 15 4.19 5.09 -12.68
CA GLY A 15 4.31 6.08 -13.76
C GLY A 15 4.41 7.50 -13.20
N PHE A 16 3.58 7.86 -12.22
CA PHE A 16 3.69 9.17 -11.57
C PHE A 16 5.11 9.41 -11.02
N PHE A 17 5.64 8.49 -10.23
CA PHE A 17 6.97 8.66 -9.65
C PHE A 17 8.13 8.60 -10.65
N LYS A 18 7.96 7.93 -11.79
CA LYS A 18 8.98 7.77 -12.81
C LYS A 18 8.93 8.89 -13.85
N ASP A 19 7.73 9.24 -14.32
CA ASP A 19 7.53 9.99 -15.57
C ASP A 19 7.08 11.43 -15.32
N SER A 20 6.46 11.76 -14.16
CA SER A 20 6.09 13.13 -13.84
C SER A 20 7.30 13.95 -13.32
N ALA A 21 7.26 15.25 -13.52
CA ALA A 21 8.28 16.17 -12.98
C ALA A 21 8.29 16.15 -11.46
N LYS A 22 7.11 16.16 -10.83
CA LYS A 22 6.94 16.16 -9.37
C LYS A 22 7.38 14.83 -8.75
N GLY A 23 7.06 13.71 -9.37
CA GLY A 23 7.52 12.39 -8.89
C GLY A 23 9.04 12.28 -8.88
N ARG A 24 9.72 12.78 -9.93
CA ARG A 24 11.18 12.82 -9.97
C ARG A 24 11.77 13.79 -8.94
N GLU A 25 11.14 14.95 -8.72
CA GLU A 25 11.54 15.90 -7.66
C GLU A 25 11.49 15.24 -6.28
N ILE A 26 10.39 14.55 -5.95
CA ILE A 26 10.24 13.82 -4.69
C ILE A 26 11.37 12.80 -4.50
N TRP A 27 11.69 12.01 -5.53
CA TRP A 27 12.78 11.04 -5.46
C TRP A 27 14.14 11.71 -5.27
N ASN A 28 14.41 12.79 -5.99
CA ASN A 28 15.65 13.55 -5.84
C ASN A 28 15.80 14.09 -4.41
N ASP A 29 14.74 14.60 -3.83
CA ASP A 29 14.71 15.10 -2.46
C ASP A 29 14.98 13.99 -1.43
N ILE A 30 14.28 12.86 -1.55
CA ILE A 30 14.45 11.71 -0.66
C ILE A 30 15.89 11.20 -0.74
N THR A 31 16.39 10.95 -1.92
CA THR A 31 17.72 10.38 -2.13
C THR A 31 18.83 11.35 -1.73
N LYS A 32 18.63 12.65 -1.90
CA LYS A 32 19.56 13.69 -1.44
C LYS A 32 19.60 13.77 0.08
N LYS A 33 18.44 13.86 0.74
CA LYS A 33 18.32 13.97 2.20
C LYS A 33 18.84 12.72 2.94
N SER A 34 18.66 11.54 2.35
CA SER A 34 19.10 10.27 2.93
C SER A 34 20.50 9.82 2.49
N ASN A 35 21.22 10.62 1.71
CA ASN A 35 22.49 10.24 1.09
C ASN A 35 22.43 8.86 0.44
N SER A 36 21.39 8.62 -0.34
CA SER A 36 21.12 7.31 -0.94
C SER A 36 20.95 7.38 -2.46
N GLN A 37 21.10 6.23 -3.10
CA GLN A 37 20.84 5.97 -4.50
C GLN A 37 19.76 4.90 -4.60
N LEU A 38 18.71 5.17 -5.35
CA LEU A 38 17.69 4.15 -5.66
C LEU A 38 18.30 3.10 -6.60
N ILE A 39 18.22 1.84 -6.19
CA ILE A 39 18.69 0.69 -6.98
C ILE A 39 17.51 0.00 -7.64
N MET A 40 16.43 -0.24 -6.88
CA MET A 40 15.31 -1.04 -7.35
C MET A 40 14.00 -0.62 -6.72
N TYR A 41 12.95 -0.54 -7.53
CA TYR A 41 11.57 -0.60 -7.04
C TYR A 41 11.20 -2.05 -6.75
N ASN A 42 10.68 -2.29 -5.56
CA ASN A 42 10.22 -3.61 -5.13
C ASN A 42 8.76 -3.50 -4.65
N PRO A 43 7.76 -3.83 -5.47
CA PRO A 43 6.37 -3.75 -5.05
C PRO A 43 6.12 -4.69 -3.87
N VAL A 44 5.24 -4.28 -2.97
CA VAL A 44 4.70 -5.15 -1.92
C VAL A 44 3.32 -5.66 -2.35
N GLY A 45 2.64 -4.89 -3.16
CA GLY A 45 1.40 -5.26 -3.83
C GLY A 45 0.23 -4.32 -3.55
N PRO A 46 -0.91 -4.57 -4.21
CA PRO A 46 -2.14 -3.84 -3.97
C PRO A 46 -2.68 -4.17 -2.58
N VAL A 47 -3.01 -3.13 -1.80
CA VAL A 47 -3.47 -3.26 -0.42
C VAL A 47 -4.98 -3.23 -0.37
N MET A 48 -5.57 -4.19 0.34
CA MET A 48 -6.99 -4.27 0.63
C MET A 48 -7.23 -4.48 2.11
N THR A 49 -8.46 -4.29 2.56
CA THR A 49 -8.85 -4.52 3.94
C THR A 49 -9.26 -5.97 4.14
N PHE A 50 -8.74 -6.60 5.20
CA PHE A 50 -9.14 -7.93 5.66
C PHE A 50 -9.67 -7.85 7.09
N SER A 51 -10.63 -8.73 7.43
CA SER A 51 -11.22 -8.81 8.77
C SER A 51 -11.46 -10.24 9.21
N SER A 52 -11.33 -10.48 10.51
CA SER A 52 -11.78 -11.71 11.18
C SER A 52 -13.17 -11.57 11.81
N ALA A 53 -13.66 -10.33 11.98
CA ALA A 53 -14.84 -10.05 12.78
C ALA A 53 -16.14 -10.13 11.99
N ARG A 54 -16.19 -9.60 10.78
CA ARG A 54 -17.41 -9.52 9.97
C ARG A 54 -17.10 -9.25 8.51
N GLU A 55 -18.07 -9.56 7.66
CA GLU A 55 -18.00 -9.25 6.24
C GLU A 55 -18.01 -7.73 6.00
N LEU A 56 -17.18 -7.29 5.07
CA LEU A 56 -16.90 -5.87 4.82
C LEU A 56 -17.74 -5.37 3.62
N THR A 57 -19.06 -5.25 3.82
CA THR A 57 -20.03 -4.95 2.77
C THR A 57 -20.20 -3.46 2.45
N GLY A 58 -19.57 -2.57 3.24
CA GLY A 58 -19.65 -1.11 3.06
C GLY A 58 -18.87 -0.38 4.13
N ILE A 59 -19.01 0.97 4.18
CA ILE A 59 -18.29 1.80 5.15
C ILE A 59 -18.86 1.67 6.56
N GLU A 60 -20.15 1.46 6.69
CA GLU A 60 -20.84 1.40 8.00
C GLU A 60 -20.38 0.22 8.88
N VAL A 61 -20.04 -0.90 8.22
CA VAL A 61 -19.58 -2.10 8.94
C VAL A 61 -18.16 -1.96 9.47
N MET A 62 -17.43 -0.92 9.07
CA MET A 62 -16.09 -0.63 9.58
C MET A 62 -16.08 -0.05 10.98
N LYS A 63 -17.21 0.56 11.40
CA LYS A 63 -17.34 1.21 12.70
C LYS A 63 -17.05 0.27 13.85
N GLY A 64 -16.16 0.69 14.73
CA GLY A 64 -15.77 -0.02 15.94
C GLY A 64 -14.84 -1.23 15.71
N LEU A 65 -14.46 -1.56 14.47
CA LEU A 65 -13.45 -2.57 14.20
C LEU A 65 -12.12 -2.19 14.86
N LYS A 66 -11.40 -3.18 15.37
CA LYS A 66 -10.07 -3.02 15.96
C LYS A 66 -9.03 -3.16 14.85
N ALA A 67 -8.67 -2.03 14.25
CA ALA A 67 -7.84 -1.99 13.05
C ALA A 67 -6.35 -1.91 13.38
N ARG A 68 -5.53 -2.65 12.65
CA ARG A 68 -4.09 -2.43 12.62
C ARG A 68 -3.76 -1.25 11.71
N ARG A 69 -2.92 -0.35 12.19
CA ARG A 69 -2.29 0.72 11.41
C ARG A 69 -0.79 0.47 11.30
N LEU A 70 -0.28 0.28 10.09
CA LEU A 70 1.16 0.21 9.83
C LEU A 70 1.76 1.61 9.66
N LEU A 71 1.13 2.43 8.82
CA LEU A 71 1.62 3.75 8.44
C LEU A 71 0.81 4.86 9.13
N LYS A 72 1.47 5.98 9.42
CA LYS A 72 0.76 7.16 9.95
C LYS A 72 -0.32 7.67 8.98
N SER A 73 -0.07 7.55 7.67
CA SER A 73 -1.01 7.94 6.61
C SER A 73 -2.31 7.15 6.56
N GLU A 74 -2.40 5.99 7.22
CA GLU A 74 -3.65 5.22 7.32
C GLU A 74 -4.58 5.74 8.42
N LEU A 75 -4.07 6.53 9.38
CA LEU A 75 -4.86 6.99 10.52
C LEU A 75 -6.07 7.83 10.14
N PRO A 76 -5.97 8.81 9.21
CA PRO A 76 -7.16 9.59 8.77
C PRO A 76 -8.28 8.70 8.22
N MET A 77 -7.93 7.68 7.43
CA MET A 77 -8.90 6.74 6.86
C MET A 77 -9.61 5.94 7.98
N TRP A 78 -8.85 5.32 8.89
CA TRP A 78 -9.45 4.56 9.99
C TRP A 78 -10.34 5.44 10.89
N LYS A 79 -9.93 6.68 11.15
CA LYS A 79 -10.77 7.65 11.89
C LYS A 79 -12.05 7.99 11.13
N ALA A 80 -11.97 8.23 9.82
CA ALA A 80 -13.14 8.53 9.01
C ALA A 80 -14.13 7.36 8.94
N LEU A 81 -13.62 6.12 8.98
CA LEU A 81 -14.41 4.88 9.07
C LEU A 81 -14.88 4.54 10.49
N GLU A 82 -14.61 5.39 11.47
CA GLU A 82 -14.93 5.17 12.89
C GLU A 82 -14.38 3.86 13.48
N ALA A 83 -13.25 3.36 12.93
CA ALA A 83 -12.55 2.19 13.44
C ALA A 83 -11.53 2.57 14.52
N ASN A 84 -11.28 1.64 15.43
CA ASN A 84 -10.30 1.79 16.52
C ASN A 84 -8.92 1.35 16.06
N ALA A 85 -8.11 2.25 15.53
CA ALA A 85 -6.82 1.92 14.95
C ALA A 85 -5.67 1.99 15.96
N VAL A 86 -4.90 0.91 16.05
CA VAL A 86 -3.67 0.84 16.84
C VAL A 86 -2.45 0.69 15.94
N SER A 87 -1.33 1.31 16.35
CA SER A 87 -0.05 1.13 15.66
C SER A 87 0.58 -0.18 16.08
N LEU A 88 0.83 -1.05 15.09
CA LEU A 88 1.34 -2.39 15.37
C LEU A 88 2.37 -2.81 14.30
N PRO A 89 3.61 -3.17 14.70
CA PRO A 89 4.61 -3.67 13.77
C PRO A 89 4.19 -5.03 13.20
N THR A 90 4.70 -5.34 12.01
CA THR A 90 4.33 -6.55 11.25
C THR A 90 4.53 -7.84 12.05
N GLY A 91 5.60 -7.94 12.84
CA GLY A 91 5.90 -9.14 13.63
C GLY A 91 4.90 -9.43 14.75
N GLU A 92 4.08 -8.46 15.16
CA GLU A 92 3.10 -8.62 16.25
C GLU A 92 1.68 -8.93 15.73
N VAL A 93 1.46 -8.86 14.41
CA VAL A 93 0.12 -9.00 13.82
C VAL A 93 -0.49 -10.38 14.06
N TYR A 94 0.30 -11.44 13.86
CA TYR A 94 -0.18 -12.82 14.05
C TYR A 94 -0.77 -13.04 15.44
N THR A 95 0.01 -12.73 16.49
CA THR A 95 -0.42 -12.87 17.89
C THR A 95 -1.59 -11.94 18.22
N SER A 96 -1.61 -10.73 17.64
CA SER A 96 -2.68 -9.75 17.88
C SER A 96 -4.00 -10.17 17.23
N LEU A 97 -3.98 -10.80 16.07
CA LEU A 97 -5.15 -11.44 15.45
C LEU A 97 -5.61 -12.66 16.28
N GLN A 98 -4.68 -13.50 16.69
CA GLN A 98 -4.96 -14.70 17.49
C GLN A 98 -5.64 -14.36 18.82
N THR A 99 -5.20 -13.31 19.50
CA THR A 99 -5.75 -12.88 20.79
C THR A 99 -6.96 -11.96 20.67
N GLY A 100 -7.32 -11.56 19.45
CA GLY A 100 -8.41 -10.60 19.21
C GLY A 100 -8.08 -9.17 19.69
N MET A 101 -6.80 -8.82 19.87
CA MET A 101 -6.37 -7.44 20.11
C MET A 101 -6.71 -6.57 18.90
N ILE A 102 -6.52 -7.10 17.69
CA ILE A 102 -7.01 -6.56 16.44
C ILE A 102 -7.90 -7.58 15.74
N ASP A 103 -8.79 -7.11 14.90
CA ASP A 103 -9.67 -7.95 14.06
C ASP A 103 -9.64 -7.53 12.58
N THR A 104 -8.96 -6.43 12.26
CA THR A 104 -8.95 -5.85 10.91
C THR A 104 -7.57 -5.31 10.57
N ILE A 105 -7.15 -5.55 9.34
CA ILE A 105 -5.86 -5.10 8.81
C ILE A 105 -6.00 -4.61 7.37
N ASN A 106 -5.18 -3.63 7.00
CA ASN A 106 -4.85 -3.36 5.60
C ASN A 106 -3.59 -4.15 5.24
N SER A 107 -3.66 -4.91 4.17
CA SER A 107 -2.53 -5.75 3.73
C SER A 107 -2.61 -6.09 2.24
N PRO A 108 -1.48 -6.25 1.57
CA PRO A 108 -1.44 -6.97 0.30
C PRO A 108 -1.83 -8.44 0.50
N PRO A 109 -2.53 -9.07 -0.45
CA PRO A 109 -2.91 -10.49 -0.34
C PRO A 109 -1.72 -11.42 -0.10
N GLY A 110 -0.59 -11.22 -0.81
CA GLY A 110 0.60 -12.05 -0.59
C GLY A 110 1.12 -12.04 0.85
N SER A 111 0.92 -10.95 1.58
CA SER A 111 1.37 -10.86 2.98
C SER A 111 0.49 -11.69 3.92
N ILE A 112 -0.81 -11.83 3.67
CA ILE A 112 -1.66 -12.67 4.54
C ILE A 112 -1.29 -14.14 4.45
N GLU A 113 -0.82 -14.61 3.29
CA GLU A 113 -0.27 -15.95 3.11
C GLU A 113 1.12 -16.06 3.75
N ALA A 114 2.04 -15.17 3.41
CA ALA A 114 3.43 -15.21 3.86
C ALA A 114 3.60 -15.19 5.39
N TYR A 115 2.72 -14.47 6.08
CA TYR A 115 2.72 -14.36 7.54
C TYR A 115 1.65 -15.24 8.21
N SER A 116 0.99 -16.12 7.47
CA SER A 116 -0.09 -17.01 7.97
C SER A 116 -1.28 -16.29 8.62
N TRP A 117 -1.47 -14.99 8.35
CA TRP A 117 -2.58 -14.22 8.94
C TRP A 117 -3.95 -14.68 8.48
N TRP A 118 -4.03 -15.33 7.31
CA TRP A 118 -5.27 -15.95 6.80
C TRP A 118 -5.83 -17.07 7.68
N GLU A 119 -5.09 -17.54 8.69
CA GLU A 119 -5.62 -18.49 9.67
C GLU A 119 -6.71 -17.88 10.55
N PHE A 120 -6.68 -16.55 10.71
CA PHE A 120 -7.65 -15.80 11.52
C PHE A 120 -8.60 -14.97 10.69
N LEU A 121 -8.17 -14.51 9.50
CA LEU A 121 -8.96 -13.65 8.63
C LEU A 121 -9.99 -14.47 7.85
N ALA A 122 -11.23 -14.01 7.82
CA ALA A 122 -12.32 -14.66 7.12
C ALA A 122 -12.87 -13.81 5.95
N TYR A 123 -12.65 -12.51 5.97
CA TYR A 123 -13.27 -11.57 5.04
C TYR A 123 -12.21 -10.65 4.43
N GLY A 124 -12.38 -10.32 3.15
CA GLY A 124 -11.58 -9.33 2.44
C GLY A 124 -12.48 -8.41 1.63
N GLN A 125 -12.06 -7.16 1.41
CA GLN A 125 -12.84 -6.16 0.67
C GLN A 125 -12.05 -5.59 -0.48
N LYS A 126 -12.66 -5.61 -1.69
CA LYS A 126 -12.25 -4.82 -2.87
C LYS A 126 -13.13 -3.58 -3.01
N PRO A 127 -12.67 -2.50 -3.65
CA PRO A 127 -11.41 -2.36 -4.39
C PRO A 127 -10.20 -2.24 -3.49
N TYR A 128 -9.01 -2.29 -4.09
CA TYR A 128 -7.76 -2.00 -3.43
C TYR A 128 -7.74 -0.56 -2.89
N GLN A 129 -7.19 -0.38 -1.69
CA GLN A 129 -7.10 0.92 -1.02
C GLN A 129 -5.98 1.79 -1.62
N TYR A 130 -4.82 1.20 -1.80
CA TYR A 130 -3.62 1.81 -2.37
C TYR A 130 -2.63 0.70 -2.80
N PHE A 131 -1.53 1.10 -3.42
CA PHE A 131 -0.46 0.18 -3.83
C PHE A 131 0.77 0.41 -2.94
N ALA A 132 1.21 -0.64 -2.25
CA ALA A 132 2.36 -0.58 -1.37
C ALA A 132 3.64 -0.90 -2.15
N ASP A 133 4.66 -0.07 -1.93
CA ASP A 133 5.99 -0.22 -2.48
C ASP A 133 7.03 -0.31 -1.38
N ALA A 134 8.05 -1.09 -1.63
CA ALA A 134 9.34 -1.02 -0.97
C ALA A 134 10.42 -0.61 -1.99
N TYR A 135 11.57 -0.25 -1.50
CA TYR A 135 12.67 0.25 -2.33
C TYR A 135 13.97 -0.34 -1.82
N ILE A 136 14.84 -0.78 -2.75
CA ILE A 136 16.22 -1.11 -2.42
C ILE A 136 17.06 0.11 -2.75
N MET A 137 17.77 0.59 -1.75
CA MET A 137 18.60 1.77 -1.83
C MET A 137 20.01 1.44 -1.33
N ALA A 138 21.00 2.02 -1.97
CA ALA A 138 22.38 1.96 -1.51
C ALA A 138 22.83 3.32 -0.93
N ASN A 139 23.81 3.31 -0.02
CA ASN A 139 24.46 4.54 0.38
C ASN A 139 25.14 5.18 -0.84
N ARG A 140 24.94 6.49 -1.06
CA ARG A 140 25.42 7.19 -2.24
C ARG A 140 26.96 7.26 -2.29
N ASP A 141 27.61 7.48 -1.16
CA ASP A 141 29.07 7.56 -1.11
C ASP A 141 29.70 6.21 -1.42
N TRP A 142 29.09 5.12 -0.92
CA TRP A 142 29.49 3.77 -1.29
C TRP A 142 29.30 3.52 -2.81
N MET A 143 28.16 3.85 -3.37
CA MET A 143 27.92 3.72 -4.80
C MET A 143 28.97 4.49 -5.61
N ASN A 144 29.27 5.73 -5.24
CA ASN A 144 30.25 6.58 -5.91
C ASN A 144 31.71 6.06 -5.74
N SER A 145 31.97 5.24 -4.73
CA SER A 145 33.29 4.61 -4.52
C SER A 145 33.54 3.40 -5.42
N LEU A 146 32.49 2.87 -6.06
CA LEU A 146 32.64 1.77 -7.00
C LEU A 146 33.22 2.25 -8.35
N PRO A 147 33.97 1.40 -9.06
CA PRO A 147 34.29 1.61 -10.48
C PRO A 147 33.00 1.85 -11.31
N ALA A 148 33.10 2.64 -12.36
CA ALA A 148 31.93 3.05 -13.16
C ALA A 148 31.15 1.88 -13.76
N ASP A 149 31.84 0.85 -14.20
CA ASP A 149 31.26 -0.40 -14.73
C ASP A 149 30.44 -1.15 -13.67
N LEU A 150 30.89 -1.16 -12.42
CA LEU A 150 30.14 -1.77 -11.31
C LEU A 150 28.94 -0.90 -10.88
N GLN A 151 29.06 0.43 -10.94
CA GLN A 151 27.91 1.30 -10.71
C GLN A 151 26.80 1.02 -11.74
N GLU A 152 27.16 0.97 -13.03
CA GLU A 152 26.22 0.66 -14.12
C GLU A 152 25.62 -0.75 -13.97
N LEU A 153 26.43 -1.74 -13.63
CA LEU A 153 25.97 -3.11 -13.40
C LEU A 153 24.93 -3.17 -12.28
N VAL A 154 25.19 -2.54 -11.13
CA VAL A 154 24.25 -2.53 -9.98
C VAL A 154 22.91 -1.90 -10.38
N LEU A 155 22.92 -0.78 -11.10
CA LEU A 155 21.69 -0.10 -11.54
C LEU A 155 20.95 -0.92 -12.60
N THR A 156 21.64 -1.52 -13.55
CA THR A 156 21.05 -2.34 -14.60
C THR A 156 20.39 -3.60 -14.02
N VAL A 157 21.12 -4.36 -13.20
CA VAL A 157 20.59 -5.55 -12.54
C VAL A 157 19.44 -5.18 -11.59
N GLY A 158 19.56 -4.06 -10.87
CA GLY A 158 18.48 -3.55 -10.02
C GLY A 158 17.19 -3.27 -10.80
N ALA A 159 17.30 -2.65 -11.97
CA ALA A 159 16.14 -2.37 -12.83
C ALA A 159 15.51 -3.67 -13.38
N GLU A 160 16.33 -4.63 -13.85
CA GLU A 160 15.86 -5.93 -14.35
C GLU A 160 15.15 -6.74 -13.26
N VAL A 161 15.77 -6.88 -12.10
CA VAL A 161 15.19 -7.60 -10.94
C VAL A 161 13.92 -6.90 -10.45
N GLY A 162 13.88 -5.58 -10.46
CA GLY A 162 12.69 -4.81 -10.12
C GLY A 162 11.51 -5.09 -11.06
N GLN A 163 11.76 -5.29 -12.35
CA GLN A 163 10.72 -5.66 -13.31
C GLN A 163 10.22 -7.11 -13.08
N ILE A 164 11.13 -8.03 -12.83
CA ILE A 164 10.81 -9.44 -12.52
C ILE A 164 9.97 -9.49 -11.22
N SER A 165 10.41 -8.79 -10.17
CA SER A 165 9.71 -8.70 -8.89
C SER A 165 8.30 -8.14 -9.07
N THR A 166 8.13 -7.09 -9.86
CA THR A 166 6.82 -6.48 -10.14
C THR A 166 5.85 -7.51 -10.74
N ASN A 167 6.27 -8.20 -11.80
CA ASN A 167 5.43 -9.19 -12.46
C ASN A 167 5.07 -10.37 -11.53
N THR A 168 6.04 -10.82 -10.73
CA THR A 168 5.86 -11.93 -9.80
C THR A 168 4.89 -11.58 -8.67
N ILE A 169 5.06 -10.42 -8.04
CA ILE A 169 4.27 -10.04 -6.86
C ILE A 169 2.82 -9.71 -7.23
N LEU A 170 2.61 -9.01 -8.35
CA LEU A 170 1.24 -8.71 -8.79
C LEU A 170 0.48 -10.00 -9.16
N GLY A 171 1.13 -10.94 -9.86
CA GLY A 171 0.54 -12.25 -10.17
C GLY A 171 0.27 -13.09 -8.92
N ALA A 172 1.22 -13.14 -7.97
CA ALA A 172 1.08 -13.90 -6.74
C ALA A 172 -0.07 -13.38 -5.85
N GLY A 173 -0.38 -12.10 -5.88
CA GLY A 173 -1.49 -11.53 -5.11
C GLY A 173 -2.84 -12.13 -5.49
N GLU A 174 -3.15 -12.24 -6.76
CA GLU A 174 -4.40 -12.84 -7.25
C GLU A 174 -4.47 -14.34 -6.95
N GLU A 175 -3.35 -15.07 -7.06
CA GLU A 175 -3.30 -16.48 -6.67
C GLU A 175 -3.55 -16.68 -5.16
N THR A 176 -3.01 -15.79 -4.33
CA THR A 176 -3.29 -15.82 -2.89
C THR A 176 -4.78 -15.58 -2.60
N LEU A 177 -5.45 -14.66 -3.31
CA LEU A 177 -6.90 -14.46 -3.14
C LEU A 177 -7.71 -15.69 -3.53
N LYS A 178 -7.35 -16.40 -4.61
CA LYS A 178 -7.98 -17.67 -4.98
C LYS A 178 -7.80 -18.72 -3.88
N LYS A 179 -6.60 -18.85 -3.33
CA LYS A 179 -6.34 -19.75 -2.19
C LYS A 179 -7.13 -19.34 -0.95
N PHE A 180 -7.20 -18.04 -0.64
CA PHE A 180 -7.98 -17.51 0.47
C PHE A 180 -9.45 -17.92 0.35
N VAL A 181 -10.06 -17.74 -0.82
CA VAL A 181 -11.45 -18.16 -1.09
C VAL A 181 -11.60 -19.70 -1.00
N SER A 182 -10.66 -20.47 -1.55
CA SER A 182 -10.71 -21.95 -1.47
C SER A 182 -10.63 -22.50 -0.04
N ARG A 183 -10.11 -21.71 0.91
CA ARG A 183 -10.06 -22.02 2.35
C ARG A 183 -11.31 -21.53 3.11
N GLY A 184 -12.33 -21.03 2.41
CA GLY A 184 -13.57 -20.53 3.00
C GLY A 184 -13.59 -19.03 3.28
N GLY A 185 -12.57 -18.29 2.87
CA GLY A 185 -12.55 -16.83 2.94
C GLY A 185 -13.54 -16.21 1.95
N VAL A 186 -14.11 -15.06 2.31
CA VAL A 186 -15.05 -14.32 1.48
C VAL A 186 -14.41 -13.02 1.02
N ILE A 187 -14.41 -12.77 -0.28
CA ILE A 187 -13.99 -11.48 -0.85
C ILE A 187 -15.24 -10.74 -1.31
N THR A 188 -15.50 -9.61 -0.66
CA THR A 188 -16.64 -8.74 -1.00
C THR A 188 -16.14 -7.62 -1.90
N GLU A 189 -16.76 -7.49 -3.06
CA GLU A 189 -16.57 -6.34 -3.94
C GLU A 189 -17.66 -5.31 -3.62
N LEU A 190 -17.24 -4.09 -3.25
CA LEU A 190 -18.21 -3.03 -2.94
C LEU A 190 -19.09 -2.74 -4.13
N SER A 191 -20.40 -2.69 -3.91
CA SER A 191 -21.36 -2.22 -4.92
C SER A 191 -21.02 -0.79 -5.38
N GLY A 192 -21.48 -0.40 -6.57
CA GLY A 192 -21.26 0.95 -7.08
C GLY A 192 -21.69 2.04 -6.09
N ALA A 193 -22.80 1.84 -5.37
CA ALA A 193 -23.28 2.77 -4.36
C ALA A 193 -22.37 2.84 -3.12
N GLU A 194 -21.91 1.69 -2.62
CA GLU A 194 -20.99 1.64 -1.46
C GLU A 194 -19.60 2.16 -1.83
N LYS A 195 -19.12 1.84 -3.05
CA LYS A 195 -17.87 2.44 -3.56
C LYS A 195 -17.97 3.95 -3.64
N ALA A 196 -19.08 4.50 -4.16
CA ALA A 196 -19.27 5.94 -4.22
C ALA A 196 -19.30 6.61 -2.82
N LYS A 197 -19.90 5.95 -1.82
CA LYS A 197 -19.84 6.42 -0.43
C LYS A 197 -18.41 6.41 0.11
N PHE A 198 -17.65 5.35 -0.18
CA PHE A 198 -16.26 5.24 0.23
C PHE A 198 -15.41 6.33 -0.43
N ASP A 199 -15.51 6.50 -1.74
CA ASP A 199 -14.77 7.53 -2.49
C ASP A 199 -15.10 8.94 -1.95
N LYS A 200 -16.39 9.21 -1.70
CA LYS A 200 -16.81 10.48 -1.09
C LYS A 200 -16.24 10.68 0.31
N LEU A 201 -16.23 9.63 1.14
CA LEU A 201 -15.61 9.68 2.48
C LEU A 201 -14.12 10.01 2.39
N MET A 202 -13.41 9.38 1.42
CA MET A 202 -11.99 9.66 1.17
C MET A 202 -11.78 11.13 0.78
N GLN A 203 -12.58 11.65 -0.16
CA GLN A 203 -12.47 13.04 -0.61
C GLN A 203 -12.83 14.06 0.48
N ASP A 204 -13.93 13.86 1.20
CA ASP A 204 -14.47 14.85 2.13
C ASP A 204 -13.74 14.88 3.48
N LYS A 205 -13.23 13.74 3.95
CA LYS A 205 -12.63 13.61 5.29
C LYS A 205 -11.18 13.19 5.33
N VAL A 206 -10.79 12.25 4.47
CA VAL A 206 -9.43 11.68 4.53
C VAL A 206 -8.43 12.60 3.84
N MET A 207 -8.73 13.06 2.65
CA MET A 207 -7.86 13.96 1.89
C MET A 207 -7.51 15.24 2.67
N PRO A 208 -8.47 16.01 3.20
CA PRO A 208 -8.16 17.19 3.99
C PRO A 208 -7.31 16.88 5.24
N ALA A 209 -7.59 15.75 5.90
CA ALA A 209 -6.83 15.32 7.08
C ALA A 209 -5.41 14.83 6.77
N MET A 210 -5.08 14.59 5.50
CA MET A 210 -3.75 14.23 5.04
C MET A 210 -2.96 15.42 4.47
N ALA A 211 -3.57 16.59 4.36
CA ALA A 211 -2.94 17.79 3.78
C ALA A 211 -1.61 18.14 4.47
N ASP A 212 -1.54 17.98 5.80
CA ASP A 212 -0.31 18.21 6.56
C ASP A 212 0.80 17.15 6.31
N MET A 213 0.47 16.04 5.66
CA MET A 213 1.41 14.95 5.39
C MET A 213 2.04 15.04 4.00
N PHE A 214 1.43 15.80 3.11
CA PHE A 214 1.85 15.99 1.73
C PHE A 214 1.70 17.48 1.39
N ASP A 215 2.65 18.03 0.66
CA ASP A 215 2.48 19.38 0.12
C ASP A 215 1.33 19.40 -0.92
N GLU A 216 0.62 20.52 -0.96
CA GLU A 216 -0.58 20.71 -1.79
C GLU A 216 -0.28 20.52 -3.27
N ASP A 217 0.89 20.96 -3.73
CA ASP A 217 1.33 20.81 -5.12
C ASP A 217 1.52 19.32 -5.47
N THR A 218 2.13 18.55 -4.56
CA THR A 218 2.30 17.10 -4.76
C THR A 218 0.97 16.37 -4.90
N LEU A 219 -0.02 16.68 -4.06
CA LEU A 219 -1.34 16.07 -4.14
C LEU A 219 -2.07 16.47 -5.42
N SER A 220 -2.04 17.76 -5.76
CA SER A 220 -2.68 18.27 -6.96
C SER A 220 -2.09 17.65 -8.23
N GLU A 221 -0.78 17.60 -8.37
CA GLU A 221 -0.13 16.97 -9.53
C GLU A 221 -0.36 15.47 -9.62
N ALA A 222 -0.37 14.77 -8.47
CA ALA A 222 -0.67 13.34 -8.43
C ALA A 222 -2.12 13.06 -8.85
N GLN A 223 -3.08 13.90 -8.44
CA GLN A 223 -4.48 13.81 -8.87
C GLN A 223 -4.64 14.09 -10.36
N LEU A 224 -3.97 15.12 -10.88
CA LEU A 224 -3.98 15.43 -12.32
C LEU A 224 -3.42 14.25 -13.13
N TYR A 225 -2.33 13.66 -12.67
CA TYR A 225 -1.73 12.49 -13.32
C TYR A 225 -2.65 11.26 -13.27
N ALA A 226 -3.34 11.06 -12.15
CA ALA A 226 -4.25 9.93 -11.97
C ALA A 226 -5.54 10.04 -12.81
N ASN A 227 -5.92 11.24 -13.25
CA ASN A 227 -7.12 11.49 -14.05
C ASN A 227 -6.85 11.53 -15.57
N ASN A 228 -5.57 11.45 -15.99
CA ASN A 228 -5.16 11.37 -17.39
C ASN A 228 -4.82 9.95 -17.81
#